data_fc288f509d775896f2d31846c0d3ef79
#
_entry.id   fc288f509d775896f2d31846c0d3ef79
#
_cell.length_a   1.000
_cell.length_b   1.000
_cell.length_c   1.000
_cell.angle_alpha   90.00
_cell.angle_beta   90.00
_cell.angle_gamma   90.00
#
_symmetry.space_group_name_H-M   'P 1'
#
loop_
_entity.id
_entity.type
_entity.pdbx_description
1 polymer ?
#
loop_
_entity_poly.entity_id
_entity_poly.type
_entity_poly.pdbx_seq_one_letter_code
_entity_poly.pdbx_strand_id
1 'polypeptide(L)'
;MSWFSVPTKNNLRTFFQAAMCPSWSINTLINGIPAFGTMDQYSDGNWHGNAKSKAGFAGSQMQRYLDWDYLKEVRDIWKGPIILKGLMHLDDAIKAAKVVDAIYLSNHGGRQIDIAPSPLQILPEVRKKLGPKFPIIIDSGFYSGQDICKGLMLGADF
;
A
#
# COMPACT_ATOMS: atom_id res chain seq x y z
N MET A 1 -5.30 17.15 -3.04
CA MET A 1 -6.22 16.02 -3.27
C MET A 1 -6.30 15.75 -4.77
N SER A 2 -5.85 14.60 -5.26
CA SER A 2 -5.97 14.28 -6.69
C SER A 2 -7.45 14.02 -6.99
N TRP A 3 -7.95 14.66 -8.04
CA TRP A 3 -9.35 14.59 -8.46
C TRP A 3 -9.61 13.44 -9.44
N PHE A 4 -8.59 12.64 -9.72
CA PHE A 4 -8.69 11.50 -10.61
C PHE A 4 -9.21 10.28 -9.85
N SER A 5 -10.32 9.74 -10.30
CA SER A 5 -10.80 8.44 -9.85
C SER A 5 -10.14 7.31 -10.65
N VAL A 6 -9.96 6.16 -10.04
CA VAL A 6 -9.54 4.94 -10.75
C VAL A 6 -10.75 3.98 -10.76
N PRO A 7 -11.24 3.58 -11.93
CA PRO A 7 -10.88 4.02 -13.28
C PRO A 7 -11.28 5.47 -13.56
N THR A 8 -10.54 6.12 -14.47
CA THR A 8 -10.76 7.52 -14.86
C THR A 8 -12.15 7.68 -15.48
N LYS A 9 -12.93 8.62 -14.98
CA LYS A 9 -14.21 8.97 -15.60
C LYS A 9 -13.98 10.05 -16.65
N ASN A 10 -14.35 9.78 -17.90
CA ASN A 10 -14.30 10.78 -18.97
C ASN A 10 -15.43 11.78 -18.78
N ASN A 11 -15.12 12.92 -18.18
CA ASN A 11 -16.04 14.04 -18.00
C ASN A 11 -15.33 15.37 -18.31
N LEU A 12 -16.10 16.45 -18.45
CA LEU A 12 -15.56 17.76 -18.77
C LEU A 12 -14.48 18.24 -17.79
N ARG A 13 -14.63 17.88 -16.53
CA ARG A 13 -13.67 18.23 -15.49
C ARG A 13 -12.32 17.52 -15.69
N THR A 14 -12.33 16.22 -16.00
CA THR A 14 -11.11 15.45 -16.28
C THR A 14 -10.40 15.99 -17.52
N PHE A 15 -11.18 16.37 -18.54
CA PHE A 15 -10.65 17.00 -19.74
C PHE A 15 -9.99 18.35 -19.43
N PHE A 16 -10.66 19.20 -18.66
CA PHE A 16 -10.09 20.49 -18.24
C PHE A 16 -8.80 20.33 -17.41
N GLN A 17 -8.77 19.37 -16.51
CA GLN A 17 -7.57 19.06 -15.73
C GLN A 17 -6.41 18.57 -16.61
N ALA A 18 -6.69 17.73 -17.60
CA ALA A 18 -5.69 17.30 -18.57
C ALA A 18 -5.16 18.51 -19.37
N ALA A 19 -6.03 19.41 -19.81
CA ALA A 19 -5.64 20.62 -20.52
C ALA A 19 -4.73 21.55 -19.67
N MET A 20 -4.95 21.59 -18.36
CA MET A 20 -4.11 22.37 -17.42
C MET A 20 -2.75 21.71 -17.13
N CYS A 21 -2.52 20.47 -17.59
CA CYS A 21 -1.26 19.75 -17.44
C CYS A 21 -0.69 19.36 -18.82
N PRO A 22 -0.26 20.32 -19.66
CA PRO A 22 0.09 20.06 -21.06
C PRO A 22 1.23 19.06 -21.22
N SER A 23 2.26 19.12 -20.40
CA SER A 23 3.39 18.17 -20.44
C SER A 23 2.93 16.74 -20.21
N TRP A 24 2.07 16.50 -19.20
CA TRP A 24 1.50 15.18 -18.93
C TRP A 24 0.61 14.72 -20.09
N SER A 25 -0.23 15.59 -20.61
CA SER A 25 -1.18 15.29 -21.69
C SER A 25 -0.47 14.92 -22.99
N ILE A 26 0.55 15.70 -23.37
CA ILE A 26 1.37 15.40 -24.56
C ILE A 26 2.11 14.07 -24.40
N ASN A 27 2.75 13.84 -23.26
CA ASN A 27 3.41 12.56 -23.01
C ASN A 27 2.45 11.37 -23.05
N THR A 28 1.24 11.54 -22.50
CA THR A 28 0.22 10.49 -22.52
C THR A 28 -0.32 10.23 -23.93
N LEU A 29 -0.45 11.28 -24.75
CA LEU A 29 -0.85 11.15 -26.17
C LEU A 29 0.22 10.40 -27.00
N ILE A 30 1.50 10.71 -26.76
CA ILE A 30 2.61 10.11 -27.51
C ILE A 30 2.86 8.65 -27.05
N ASN A 31 2.89 8.40 -25.75
CA ASN A 31 3.30 7.12 -25.17
C ASN A 31 2.13 6.20 -24.79
N GLY A 32 0.90 6.69 -24.90
CA GLY A 32 -0.30 5.97 -24.46
C GLY A 32 -0.51 6.02 -22.93
N ILE A 33 -1.63 5.44 -22.50
CA ILE A 33 -1.95 5.30 -21.07
C ILE A 33 -1.13 4.16 -20.49
N PRO A 34 -0.47 4.36 -19.33
CA PRO A 34 0.26 3.29 -18.65
C PRO A 34 -0.62 2.05 -18.45
N ALA A 35 -0.07 0.89 -18.80
CA ALA A 35 -0.78 -0.37 -18.72
C ALA A 35 -0.05 -1.34 -17.78
N PHE A 36 -0.81 -2.20 -17.10
CA PHE A 36 -0.27 -3.29 -16.27
C PHE A 36 0.10 -4.50 -17.15
N GLY A 37 1.14 -4.36 -17.98
CA GLY A 37 1.54 -5.38 -18.94
C GLY A 37 1.82 -6.76 -18.34
N THR A 38 2.34 -6.79 -17.10
CA THR A 38 2.59 -8.04 -16.36
C THR A 38 1.33 -8.80 -16.01
N MET A 39 0.16 -8.15 -16.03
CA MET A 39 -1.12 -8.79 -15.75
C MET A 39 -1.83 -9.30 -17.00
N ASP A 40 -1.32 -9.00 -18.19
CA ASP A 40 -1.94 -9.40 -19.45
C ASP A 40 -2.04 -10.93 -19.59
N GLN A 41 -1.07 -11.67 -19.07
CA GLN A 41 -1.04 -13.13 -19.08
C GLN A 41 -2.10 -13.79 -18.18
N TYR A 42 -2.65 -13.06 -17.21
CA TYR A 42 -3.67 -13.55 -16.27
C TYR A 42 -5.08 -13.11 -16.67
N SER A 43 -5.18 -12.24 -17.67
CA SER A 43 -6.46 -11.84 -18.23
C SER A 43 -6.77 -12.76 -19.42
N ASP A 44 -7.98 -13.27 -19.46
CA ASP A 44 -8.50 -14.10 -20.56
C ASP A 44 -8.71 -13.32 -21.88
N GLY A 45 -8.05 -12.16 -22.02
CA GLY A 45 -8.19 -11.27 -23.18
C GLY A 45 -9.53 -10.53 -23.24
N ASN A 46 -10.49 -10.96 -22.45
CA ASN A 46 -11.81 -10.35 -22.35
C ASN A 46 -11.81 -9.23 -21.29
N TRP A 47 -11.17 -8.11 -21.59
CA TRP A 47 -11.29 -6.87 -20.79
C TRP A 47 -12.74 -6.32 -20.79
N HIS A 48 -13.70 -7.11 -21.29
CA HIS A 48 -15.09 -6.73 -21.54
C HIS A 48 -16.04 -6.94 -20.35
N GLY A 49 -15.53 -7.40 -19.20
CA GLY A 49 -16.30 -7.35 -17.96
C GLY A 49 -16.48 -5.90 -17.48
N ASN A 50 -17.09 -5.70 -16.33
CA ASN A 50 -17.25 -4.37 -15.68
C ASN A 50 -15.93 -3.62 -15.45
N ALA A 51 -14.81 -4.25 -15.66
CA ALA A 51 -13.47 -3.68 -15.69
C ALA A 51 -13.15 -3.19 -17.12
N LYS A 52 -13.71 -2.07 -17.54
CA LYS A 52 -13.46 -1.43 -18.85
C LYS A 52 -11.99 -0.96 -19.03
N SER A 53 -11.08 -1.35 -18.17
CA SER A 53 -9.67 -1.00 -18.22
C SER A 53 -8.80 -2.00 -17.45
N LYS A 54 -7.52 -2.11 -17.80
CA LYS A 54 -6.52 -2.93 -17.08
C LYS A 54 -6.47 -2.57 -15.58
N ALA A 55 -6.64 -1.30 -15.23
CA ALA A 55 -6.73 -0.86 -13.84
C ALA A 55 -7.99 -1.39 -13.13
N GLY A 56 -9.11 -1.50 -13.83
CA GLY A 56 -10.34 -2.09 -13.31
C GLY A 56 -10.18 -3.59 -13.04
N PHE A 57 -9.51 -4.32 -13.92
CA PHE A 57 -9.16 -5.72 -13.70
C PHE A 57 -8.27 -5.89 -12.48
N ALA A 58 -7.16 -5.16 -12.39
CA ALA A 58 -6.29 -5.18 -11.21
C ALA A 58 -7.07 -4.89 -9.92
N GLY A 59 -7.95 -3.89 -9.93
CA GLY A 59 -8.81 -3.58 -8.79
C GLY A 59 -9.81 -4.68 -8.43
N SER A 60 -10.29 -5.47 -9.42
CA SER A 60 -11.18 -6.59 -9.17
C SER A 60 -10.49 -7.81 -8.55
N GLN A 61 -9.17 -7.92 -8.73
CA GLN A 61 -8.36 -9.00 -8.16
C GLN A 61 -7.90 -8.69 -6.72
N MET A 62 -8.07 -7.45 -6.26
CA MET A 62 -7.71 -7.08 -4.90
C MET A 62 -8.74 -7.60 -3.90
N GLN A 63 -8.28 -8.35 -2.92
CA GLN A 63 -9.09 -8.72 -1.77
C GLN A 63 -9.47 -7.45 -0.99
N ARG A 64 -10.77 -7.22 -0.82
CA ARG A 64 -11.30 -6.00 -0.18
C ARG A 64 -11.49 -6.13 1.32
N TYR A 65 -11.59 -7.36 1.80
CA TYR A 65 -11.84 -7.67 3.19
C TYR A 65 -10.65 -8.44 3.75
N LEU A 66 -9.70 -7.70 4.32
CA LEU A 66 -8.55 -8.24 5.02
C LEU A 66 -8.83 -8.09 6.51
N ASP A 67 -9.42 -9.11 7.10
CA ASP A 67 -9.67 -9.19 8.54
C ASP A 67 -8.73 -10.19 9.24
N TRP A 68 -8.91 -10.36 10.51
CA TRP A 68 -8.06 -11.23 11.31
C TRP A 68 -8.28 -12.72 11.03
N ASP A 69 -9.46 -13.09 10.57
CA ASP A 69 -9.76 -14.47 10.23
C ASP A 69 -9.13 -14.84 8.89
N TYR A 70 -9.19 -13.92 7.92
CA TYR A 70 -8.44 -14.07 6.68
C TYR A 70 -6.93 -14.23 6.91
N LEU A 71 -6.34 -13.46 7.84
CA LEU A 71 -4.92 -13.60 8.17
C LEU A 71 -4.60 -14.99 8.76
N LYS A 72 -5.50 -15.56 9.55
CA LYS A 72 -5.35 -16.94 10.06
C LYS A 72 -5.42 -17.97 8.94
N GLU A 73 -6.37 -17.83 8.02
CA GLU A 73 -6.47 -18.67 6.82
C GLU A 73 -5.18 -18.64 6.00
N VAL A 74 -4.62 -17.45 5.78
CA VAL A 74 -3.32 -17.30 5.10
C VAL A 74 -2.21 -18.03 5.87
N ARG A 75 -2.16 -17.91 7.20
CA ARG A 75 -1.18 -18.63 8.05
C ARG A 75 -1.38 -20.13 7.98
N ASP A 76 -2.61 -20.60 7.89
CA ASP A 76 -2.90 -22.05 7.80
C ASP A 76 -2.43 -22.65 6.47
N ILE A 77 -2.54 -21.90 5.39
CA ILE A 77 -2.10 -22.30 4.05
C ILE A 77 -0.58 -22.12 3.90
N TRP A 78 -0.07 -20.93 4.27
CA TRP A 78 1.33 -20.55 4.07
C TRP A 78 2.16 -20.83 5.32
N LYS A 79 3.12 -21.74 5.22
CA LYS A 79 3.99 -22.14 6.35
C LYS A 79 5.34 -21.39 6.39
N GLY A 80 5.61 -20.59 5.39
CA GLY A 80 6.79 -19.71 5.34
C GLY A 80 6.60 -18.41 6.14
N PRO A 81 7.58 -17.50 6.13
CA PRO A 81 7.48 -16.20 6.81
C PRO A 81 6.33 -15.35 6.28
N ILE A 82 5.61 -14.71 7.21
CA ILE A 82 4.57 -13.72 6.91
C ILE A 82 4.96 -12.38 7.51
N ILE A 83 4.92 -11.33 6.70
CA ILE A 83 5.10 -9.95 7.11
C ILE A 83 3.79 -9.21 6.91
N LEU A 84 3.16 -8.75 7.98
CA LEU A 84 1.92 -7.97 7.88
C LEU A 84 2.24 -6.48 7.79
N LYS A 85 1.86 -5.86 6.67
CA LYS A 85 2.11 -4.45 6.39
C LYS A 85 0.86 -3.60 6.65
N GLY A 86 1.10 -2.32 7.01
CA GLY A 86 0.03 -1.32 7.14
C GLY A 86 -0.51 -1.16 8.56
N LEU A 87 0.19 -1.72 9.53
CA LEU A 87 -0.19 -1.58 10.94
C LEU A 87 0.16 -0.19 11.44
N MET A 88 -0.83 0.48 12.04
CA MET A 88 -0.70 1.84 12.58
C MET A 88 -1.32 1.98 13.98
N HIS A 89 -1.68 0.88 14.62
CA HIS A 89 -2.21 0.85 15.99
C HIS A 89 -1.48 -0.20 16.83
N LEU A 90 -1.22 0.16 18.11
CA LEU A 90 -0.47 -0.71 19.02
C LEU A 90 -1.15 -2.06 19.25
N ASP A 91 -2.46 -2.05 19.49
CA ASP A 91 -3.20 -3.30 19.76
C ASP A 91 -3.22 -4.22 18.55
N ASP A 92 -3.30 -3.67 17.35
CA ASP A 92 -3.21 -4.43 16.11
C ASP A 92 -1.82 -5.04 15.92
N ALA A 93 -0.76 -4.31 16.25
CA ALA A 93 0.61 -4.81 16.23
C ALA A 93 0.79 -5.98 17.21
N ILE A 94 0.26 -5.86 18.43
CA ILE A 94 0.31 -6.92 19.44
C ILE A 94 -0.49 -8.16 19.00
N LYS A 95 -1.66 -7.92 18.38
CA LYS A 95 -2.50 -9.01 17.88
C LYS A 95 -1.85 -9.72 16.70
N ALA A 96 -1.30 -8.95 15.75
CA ALA A 96 -0.59 -9.47 14.59
C ALA A 96 0.63 -10.32 14.98
N ALA A 97 1.42 -9.88 15.96
CA ALA A 97 2.63 -10.58 16.39
C ALA A 97 2.40 -12.01 16.91
N LYS A 98 1.14 -12.38 17.19
CA LYS A 98 0.78 -13.77 17.58
C LYS A 98 0.61 -14.68 16.38
N VAL A 99 0.52 -14.14 15.17
CA VAL A 99 0.18 -14.88 13.93
C VAL A 99 1.27 -14.76 12.88
N VAL A 100 1.98 -13.63 12.84
CA VAL A 100 2.98 -13.32 11.80
C VAL A 100 4.40 -13.33 12.36
N ASP A 101 5.39 -13.39 11.48
CA ASP A 101 6.81 -13.47 11.84
C ASP A 101 7.47 -12.08 11.93
N ALA A 102 6.90 -11.09 11.25
CA ALA A 102 7.32 -9.69 11.32
C ALA A 102 6.15 -8.76 11.08
N ILE A 103 6.25 -7.53 11.55
CA ILE A 103 5.29 -6.47 11.24
C ILE A 103 5.96 -5.35 10.45
N TYR A 104 5.16 -4.68 9.64
CA TYR A 104 5.59 -3.56 8.84
C TYR A 104 4.71 -2.35 9.14
N LEU A 105 5.22 -1.43 9.97
CA LEU A 105 4.54 -0.19 10.32
C LEU A 105 4.56 0.75 9.12
N SER A 106 3.39 1.09 8.62
CA SER A 106 3.27 1.87 7.39
C SER A 106 1.92 2.56 7.30
N ASN A 107 1.91 3.87 7.08
CA ASN A 107 0.72 4.63 6.70
C ASN A 107 0.62 4.82 5.18
N HIS A 108 1.35 4.02 4.41
CA HIS A 108 1.37 4.07 2.95
C HIS A 108 1.79 5.44 2.38
N GLY A 109 2.64 6.18 3.10
CA GLY A 109 3.05 7.54 2.75
C GLY A 109 1.93 8.58 2.85
N GLY A 110 0.92 8.36 3.73
CA GLY A 110 -0.26 9.22 3.88
C GLY A 110 -1.25 9.12 2.72
N ARG A 111 -1.07 8.16 1.79
CA ARG A 111 -1.89 8.07 0.57
C ARG A 111 -3.30 7.53 0.82
N GLN A 112 -3.48 6.73 1.86
CA GLN A 112 -4.78 6.14 2.19
C GLN A 112 -5.58 7.06 3.12
N ILE A 113 -4.96 7.52 4.19
CA ILE A 113 -5.56 8.39 5.20
C ILE A 113 -4.57 9.52 5.51
N ASP A 114 -4.91 10.74 5.13
CA ASP A 114 -4.02 11.90 5.23
C ASP A 114 -3.72 12.29 6.70
N ILE A 115 -4.70 12.07 7.59
CA ILE A 115 -4.59 12.37 9.03
C ILE A 115 -4.02 11.23 9.87
N ALA A 116 -3.56 10.14 9.24
CA ALA A 116 -2.96 9.02 9.97
C ALA A 116 -1.64 9.47 10.64
N PRO A 117 -1.33 8.97 11.84
CA PRO A 117 -0.06 9.26 12.49
C PRO A 117 1.12 8.77 11.65
N SER A 118 2.29 9.32 11.90
CA SER A 118 3.52 8.79 11.31
C SER A 118 3.87 7.44 11.96
N PRO A 119 4.38 6.46 11.21
CA PRO A 119 4.87 5.20 11.78
C PRO A 119 5.94 5.39 12.86
N LEU A 120 6.79 6.43 12.75
CA LEU A 120 7.77 6.79 13.78
C LEU A 120 7.14 7.14 15.13
N GLN A 121 5.90 7.65 15.15
CA GLN A 121 5.21 8.01 16.40
C GLN A 121 4.81 6.79 17.22
N ILE A 122 4.41 5.71 16.56
CA ILE A 122 3.95 4.49 17.25
C ILE A 122 5.07 3.46 17.47
N LEU A 123 6.17 3.56 16.72
CA LEU A 123 7.27 2.61 16.75
C LEU A 123 7.84 2.37 18.16
N PRO A 124 8.13 3.39 18.99
CA PRO A 124 8.71 3.16 20.32
C PRO A 124 7.80 2.33 21.24
N GLU A 125 6.50 2.58 21.20
CA GLU A 125 5.53 1.83 22.02
C GLU A 125 5.40 0.39 21.53
N VAL A 126 5.34 0.19 20.21
CA VAL A 126 5.29 -1.14 19.59
C VAL A 126 6.55 -1.93 19.95
N ARG A 127 7.75 -1.33 19.79
CA ARG A 127 9.02 -1.96 20.16
C ARG A 127 9.06 -2.36 21.63
N LYS A 128 8.62 -1.46 22.52
CA LYS A 128 8.55 -1.73 23.97
C LYS A 128 7.66 -2.93 24.28
N LYS A 129 6.55 -3.09 23.58
CA LYS A 129 5.58 -4.18 23.82
C LYS A 129 5.99 -5.51 23.19
N LEU A 130 6.53 -5.49 21.99
CA LEU A 130 6.93 -6.71 21.27
C LEU A 130 8.33 -7.21 21.68
N GLY A 131 9.11 -6.35 22.34
CA GLY A 131 10.46 -6.69 22.81
C GLY A 131 11.51 -6.55 21.69
N PRO A 132 12.80 -6.73 22.04
CA PRO A 132 13.92 -6.41 21.16
C PRO A 132 14.16 -7.43 20.03
N LYS A 133 13.54 -8.61 20.10
CA LYS A 133 13.78 -9.70 19.14
C LYS A 133 12.73 -9.82 18.05
N PHE A 134 11.56 -9.20 18.21
CA PHE A 134 10.51 -9.29 17.20
C PHE A 134 10.82 -8.34 16.03
N PRO A 135 10.87 -8.84 14.77
CA PRO A 135 11.24 -8.02 13.64
C PRO A 135 10.20 -6.92 13.33
N ILE A 136 10.65 -5.66 13.26
CA ILE A 136 9.81 -4.51 12.92
C ILE A 136 10.43 -3.77 11.74
N ILE A 137 9.68 -3.69 10.66
CA ILE A 137 10.01 -2.92 9.47
C ILE A 137 9.21 -1.62 9.50
N ILE A 138 9.78 -0.54 8.96
CA ILE A 138 9.12 0.77 8.90
C ILE A 138 9.34 1.43 7.55
N ASP A 139 8.32 2.13 7.04
CA ASP A 139 8.43 3.03 5.89
C ASP A 139 7.64 4.32 6.13
N SER A 140 7.40 5.05 5.07
CA SER A 140 6.62 6.28 5.03
C SER A 140 7.36 7.52 5.56
N GLY A 141 7.74 8.37 4.62
CA GLY A 141 8.33 9.68 4.93
C GLY A 141 9.83 9.65 5.23
N PHE A 142 10.55 8.60 4.85
CA PHE A 142 12.00 8.52 4.92
C PHE A 142 12.60 9.08 3.63
N TYR A 143 13.29 10.21 3.73
CA TYR A 143 13.90 10.91 2.58
C TYR A 143 15.42 11.06 2.70
N SER A 144 15.98 10.72 3.87
CA SER A 144 17.40 10.91 4.14
C SER A 144 17.98 9.79 5.01
N GLY A 145 19.32 9.66 5.00
CA GLY A 145 20.01 8.75 5.91
C GLY A 145 19.77 9.09 7.38
N GLN A 146 19.53 10.37 7.70
CA GLN A 146 19.19 10.77 9.08
C GLN A 146 17.84 10.19 9.52
N ASP A 147 16.86 10.12 8.62
CA ASP A 147 15.56 9.55 8.94
C ASP A 147 15.67 8.04 9.19
N ILE A 148 16.50 7.36 8.39
CA ILE A 148 16.81 5.94 8.59
C ILE A 148 17.47 5.73 9.97
N CYS A 149 18.49 6.53 10.32
CA CYS A 149 19.11 6.45 11.64
C CYS A 149 18.11 6.65 12.78
N LYS A 150 17.20 7.62 12.66
CA LYS A 150 16.14 7.84 13.66
C LYS A 150 15.23 6.61 13.79
N GLY A 151 14.81 6.00 12.65
CA GLY A 151 13.99 4.79 12.65
C GLY A 151 14.67 3.66 13.41
N LEU A 152 15.93 3.39 13.11
CA LEU A 152 16.72 2.35 13.79
C LEU A 152 16.91 2.65 15.28
N MET A 153 17.22 3.89 15.64
CA MET A 153 17.37 4.31 17.04
C MET A 153 16.07 4.18 17.84
N LEU A 154 14.93 4.37 17.22
CA LEU A 154 13.62 4.23 17.85
C LEU A 154 13.13 2.76 17.91
N GLY A 155 13.87 1.85 17.29
CA GLY A 155 13.65 0.42 17.44
C GLY A 155 13.15 -0.30 16.19
N ALA A 156 13.27 0.26 15.01
CA ALA A 156 13.10 -0.51 13.77
C ALA A 156 14.32 -1.42 13.54
N ASP A 157 14.12 -2.54 12.86
CA ASP A 157 15.21 -3.42 12.39
C ASP A 157 15.55 -3.13 10.92
N PHE A 158 14.54 -2.64 10.16
CA PHE A 158 14.67 -2.34 8.74
C PHE A 158 13.86 -1.11 8.36
#